data_f6d98d8e1f6e288d1ac4841bbfdab73a
#
_entry.id   f6d98d8e1f6e288d1ac4841bbfdab73a
#
_cell.length_a   1.000
_cell.length_b   1.000
_cell.length_c   1.000
_cell.angle_alpha   90.00
_cell.angle_beta   90.00
_cell.angle_gamma   90.00
#
_symmetry.space_group_name_H-M   'P 1'
#
loop_
_entity.id
_entity.type
_entity.pdbx_description
1 polymer ?
#
loop_
_entity_poly.entity_id
_entity_poly.type
_entity_poly.pdbx_seq_one_letter_code
_entity_poly.pdbx_strand_id
1 'polypeptide(L)'
;MDNDDHYHGVRDSMVAGRKELAFFFGLLIFYFYLRFAGIEPTIVIVLGFIGGTWLAFRPSEWAVEGMESAAGHLGYTAYVAGMLTSLASNMPEAVISGIAAFDGWRTGSQDLLDIAVLSVLIAAGFNMLLLGITIIISTKGKDDMSVPEEAIKKDSVLIRWTFVALLSMFALGVMDMIGPDAPSDPRFPAAASFVLFLSYIIYAGALTTGDVVDEVSKPRAKASHSKRTAAILALMGFIGIFFAGEILTHSVEILLTDYHDSIGLIGNQVAIAALILGAAGALPEHGIAVIAAARGKIGIAVGNLIGGILQIVLLVMGGIGMFVPIPLDRYVLFQIMVIAGSLWFLKQAITDDHKLDFFEGAMIILLQAYVFVLLIAGTPV
;
A
#
# COMPACT_ATOMS: atom_id res chain seq x y z
N MET A 1 4.08 -13.08 34.43
CA MET A 1 2.82 -13.82 34.56
C MET A 1 1.75 -12.91 33.96
N ASP A 2 1.04 -13.46 33.00
CA ASP A 2 -0.19 -12.94 32.37
C ASP A 2 -0.16 -11.64 31.58
N ASN A 3 0.48 -11.70 30.41
CA ASN A 3 0.22 -10.76 29.31
C ASN A 3 -0.31 -11.47 28.04
N ASP A 4 -0.50 -12.79 28.11
CA ASP A 4 -0.94 -13.58 26.93
C ASP A 4 -2.46 -13.59 26.69
N ASP A 5 -3.27 -13.34 27.72
CA ASP A 5 -4.74 -13.46 27.62
C ASP A 5 -5.44 -12.32 26.85
N HIS A 6 -4.78 -11.16 26.70
CA HIS A 6 -5.36 -10.05 25.90
C HIS A 6 -5.18 -10.19 24.38
N TYR A 7 -4.27 -11.08 23.95
CA TYR A 7 -4.07 -11.39 22.53
C TYR A 7 -5.20 -12.26 21.96
N HIS A 8 -5.82 -13.12 22.77
CA HIS A 8 -6.88 -14.01 22.30
C HIS A 8 -8.20 -13.30 22.01
N GLY A 9 -8.57 -12.26 22.74
CA GLY A 9 -9.86 -11.57 22.59
C GLY A 9 -10.02 -10.72 21.31
N VAL A 10 -8.92 -10.28 20.70
CA VAL A 10 -8.94 -9.54 19.42
C VAL A 10 -8.86 -10.52 18.24
N ARG A 11 -8.26 -11.67 18.47
CA ARG A 11 -8.01 -12.72 17.47
C ARG A 11 -9.28 -13.49 17.09
N ASP A 12 -10.17 -13.74 18.03
CA ASP A 12 -11.44 -14.47 17.79
C ASP A 12 -12.44 -13.68 16.91
N SER A 13 -12.25 -12.36 16.76
CA SER A 13 -13.08 -11.52 15.91
C SER A 13 -12.63 -11.46 14.44
N MET A 14 -11.47 -11.98 14.09
CA MET A 14 -10.88 -11.90 12.73
C MET A 14 -11.22 -13.10 11.84
N VAL A 15 -11.66 -14.22 12.39
CA VAL A 15 -12.02 -15.40 11.58
C VAL A 15 -13.26 -15.11 10.73
N ALA A 16 -13.20 -15.47 9.45
CA ALA A 16 -14.34 -15.34 8.52
C ALA A 16 -15.59 -16.08 9.03
N GLY A 17 -16.48 -15.34 9.65
CA GLY A 17 -17.74 -15.89 10.15
C GLY A 17 -18.68 -16.27 9.00
N ARG A 18 -19.62 -17.20 9.25
CA ARG A 18 -20.65 -17.56 8.23
C ARG A 18 -21.42 -16.35 7.69
N LYS A 19 -21.65 -15.34 8.51
CA LYS A 19 -22.34 -14.10 8.11
C LYS A 19 -21.48 -13.26 7.18
N GLU A 20 -20.19 -13.18 7.42
CA GLU A 20 -19.24 -12.45 6.57
C GLU A 20 -19.05 -13.12 5.22
N LEU A 21 -18.95 -14.46 5.19
CA LEU A 21 -18.92 -15.21 3.94
C LEU A 21 -20.21 -15.04 3.14
N ALA A 22 -21.37 -15.07 3.81
CA ALA A 22 -22.65 -14.80 3.14
C ALA A 22 -22.70 -13.37 2.59
N PHE A 23 -22.21 -12.40 3.34
CA PHE A 23 -22.11 -11.01 2.88
C PHE A 23 -21.14 -10.88 1.70
N PHE A 24 -19.98 -11.51 1.76
CA PHE A 24 -18.98 -11.54 0.68
C PHE A 24 -19.60 -12.03 -0.64
N PHE A 25 -20.20 -13.22 -0.63
CA PHE A 25 -20.85 -13.77 -1.84
C PHE A 25 -22.06 -12.95 -2.27
N GLY A 26 -22.87 -12.48 -1.32
CA GLY A 26 -24.01 -11.62 -1.59
C GLY A 26 -23.61 -10.30 -2.27
N LEU A 27 -22.55 -9.67 -1.80
CA LEU A 27 -22.01 -8.44 -2.38
C LEU A 27 -21.49 -8.65 -3.79
N LEU A 28 -20.76 -9.75 -4.06
CA LEU A 28 -20.27 -10.08 -5.39
C LEU A 28 -21.44 -10.31 -6.36
N ILE A 29 -22.40 -11.17 -5.98
CA ILE A 29 -23.57 -11.47 -6.80
C ILE A 29 -24.37 -10.18 -7.08
N PHE A 30 -24.56 -9.35 -6.08
CA PHE A 30 -25.31 -8.11 -6.20
C PHE A 30 -24.59 -7.11 -7.10
N TYR A 31 -23.28 -6.92 -6.96
CA TYR A 31 -22.51 -6.04 -7.83
C TYR A 31 -22.56 -6.48 -9.28
N PHE A 32 -22.33 -7.77 -9.57
CA PHE A 32 -22.40 -8.27 -10.94
C PHE A 32 -23.82 -8.18 -11.51
N TYR A 33 -24.84 -8.40 -10.69
CA TYR A 33 -26.22 -8.16 -11.10
C TYR A 33 -26.43 -6.70 -11.54
N LEU A 34 -26.01 -5.74 -10.74
CA LEU A 34 -26.12 -4.32 -11.08
C LEU A 34 -25.40 -3.96 -12.38
N ARG A 35 -24.19 -4.49 -12.56
CA ARG A 35 -23.38 -4.29 -13.78
C ARG A 35 -24.11 -4.75 -15.05
N PHE A 36 -24.80 -5.89 -15.00
CA PHE A 36 -25.50 -6.45 -16.16
C PHE A 36 -26.96 -5.99 -16.29
N ALA A 37 -27.56 -5.44 -15.26
CA ALA A 37 -28.96 -5.00 -15.25
C ALA A 37 -29.18 -3.61 -15.88
N GLY A 38 -28.11 -2.94 -16.36
CA GLY A 38 -28.21 -1.60 -16.96
C GLY A 38 -28.69 -0.52 -15.98
N ILE A 39 -28.30 -0.64 -14.71
CA ILE A 39 -28.64 0.29 -13.64
C ILE A 39 -27.85 1.60 -13.83
N GLU A 40 -28.41 2.69 -13.33
CA GLU A 40 -27.79 4.03 -13.39
C GLU A 40 -26.33 4.01 -12.91
N PRO A 41 -25.39 4.56 -13.71
CA PRO A 41 -23.95 4.53 -13.43
C PRO A 41 -23.57 5.03 -12.03
N THR A 42 -24.22 6.09 -11.52
CA THR A 42 -23.98 6.64 -10.18
C THR A 42 -24.13 5.60 -9.09
N ILE A 43 -25.18 4.75 -9.17
CA ILE A 43 -25.45 3.70 -8.18
C ILE A 43 -24.36 2.63 -8.25
N VAL A 44 -23.95 2.25 -9.46
CA VAL A 44 -22.89 1.25 -9.67
C VAL A 44 -21.56 1.77 -9.11
N ILE A 45 -21.21 3.03 -9.35
CA ILE A 45 -19.99 3.69 -8.83
C ILE A 45 -20.00 3.69 -7.29
N VAL A 46 -21.05 4.22 -6.67
CA VAL A 46 -21.11 4.36 -5.20
C VAL A 46 -21.05 2.99 -4.52
N LEU A 47 -21.83 2.02 -4.99
CA LEU A 47 -21.81 0.67 -4.45
C LEU A 47 -20.51 -0.06 -4.76
N GLY A 48 -19.91 0.22 -5.94
CA GLY A 48 -18.61 -0.32 -6.31
C GLY A 48 -17.50 0.18 -5.40
N PHE A 49 -17.45 1.48 -5.09
CA PHE A 49 -16.46 2.02 -4.16
C PHE A 49 -16.65 1.49 -2.73
N ILE A 50 -17.87 1.50 -2.21
CA ILE A 50 -18.13 0.98 -0.86
C ILE A 50 -17.84 -0.53 -0.79
N GLY A 51 -18.38 -1.29 -1.73
CA GLY A 51 -18.22 -2.75 -1.76
C GLY A 51 -16.80 -3.17 -2.09
N GLY A 52 -16.17 -2.50 -3.06
CA GLY A 52 -14.78 -2.74 -3.45
C GLY A 52 -13.80 -2.44 -2.32
N THR A 53 -13.99 -1.32 -1.60
CA THR A 53 -13.16 -0.99 -0.42
C THR A 53 -13.35 -2.02 0.70
N TRP A 54 -14.57 -2.48 0.95
CA TRP A 54 -14.80 -3.55 1.93
C TRP A 54 -14.13 -4.86 1.50
N LEU A 55 -14.18 -5.20 0.20
CA LEU A 55 -13.51 -6.37 -0.36
C LEU A 55 -11.98 -6.24 -0.38
N ALA A 56 -11.45 -5.04 -0.49
CA ALA A 56 -10.02 -4.80 -0.33
C ALA A 56 -9.57 -5.03 1.11
N PHE A 57 -10.38 -4.57 2.08
CA PHE A 57 -10.04 -4.61 3.50
C PHE A 57 -10.28 -5.99 4.14
N ARG A 58 -11.53 -6.48 4.16
CA ARG A 58 -11.86 -7.67 4.96
C ARG A 58 -11.25 -8.97 4.43
N PRO A 59 -11.23 -9.23 3.12
CA PRO A 59 -10.46 -10.35 2.57
C PRO A 59 -8.96 -10.25 2.77
N SER A 60 -8.34 -9.04 2.80
CA SER A 60 -6.91 -8.94 3.08
C SER A 60 -6.57 -9.42 4.49
N GLU A 61 -7.43 -9.13 5.48
CA GLU A 61 -7.28 -9.70 6.83
C GLU A 61 -7.31 -11.24 6.82
N TRP A 62 -8.18 -11.85 6.01
CA TRP A 62 -8.19 -13.33 5.85
C TRP A 62 -6.91 -13.84 5.20
N ALA A 63 -6.39 -13.12 4.19
CA ALA A 63 -5.13 -13.47 3.54
C ALA A 63 -3.97 -13.41 4.53
N VAL A 64 -3.86 -12.33 5.30
CA VAL A 64 -2.85 -12.13 6.34
C VAL A 64 -2.91 -13.24 7.38
N GLU A 65 -4.09 -13.55 7.92
CA GLU A 65 -4.26 -14.58 8.94
C GLU A 65 -3.94 -15.99 8.41
N GLY A 66 -4.36 -16.25 7.16
CA GLY A 66 -4.03 -17.50 6.47
C GLY A 66 -2.53 -17.65 6.24
N MET A 67 -1.85 -16.60 5.80
CA MET A 67 -0.41 -16.59 5.56
C MET A 67 0.40 -16.71 6.85
N GLU A 68 0.03 -16.00 7.93
CA GLU A 68 0.66 -16.13 9.25
C GLU A 68 0.57 -17.56 9.77
N SER A 69 -0.62 -18.16 9.70
CA SER A 69 -0.83 -19.53 10.14
C SER A 69 -0.07 -20.55 9.28
N ALA A 70 -0.02 -20.33 7.96
CA ALA A 70 0.77 -21.16 7.05
C ALA A 70 2.27 -21.08 7.36
N ALA A 71 2.79 -19.88 7.63
CA ALA A 71 4.18 -19.67 8.06
C ALA A 71 4.49 -20.42 9.36
N GLY A 72 3.56 -20.42 10.31
CA GLY A 72 3.67 -21.21 11.54
C GLY A 72 3.75 -22.73 11.28
N HIS A 73 2.94 -23.24 10.35
CA HIS A 73 2.99 -24.66 9.94
C HIS A 73 4.27 -25.05 9.20
N LEU A 74 4.88 -24.11 8.50
CA LEU A 74 6.17 -24.30 7.82
C LEU A 74 7.37 -24.17 8.77
N GLY A 75 7.12 -23.76 10.02
CA GLY A 75 8.15 -23.61 11.05
C GLY A 75 9.01 -22.36 10.89
N TYR A 76 8.54 -21.35 10.15
CA TYR A 76 9.24 -20.10 9.99
C TYR A 76 9.36 -19.33 11.30
N THR A 77 10.38 -18.48 11.40
CA THR A 77 10.51 -17.54 12.52
C THR A 77 9.36 -16.53 12.53
N ALA A 78 9.06 -15.94 13.67
CA ALA A 78 8.04 -14.89 13.80
C ALA A 78 8.34 -13.70 12.88
N TYR A 79 9.63 -13.43 12.61
CA TYR A 79 10.07 -12.37 11.71
C TYR A 79 9.70 -12.67 10.24
N VAL A 80 10.01 -13.88 9.74
CA VAL A 80 9.65 -14.30 8.36
C VAL A 80 8.12 -14.32 8.19
N ALA A 81 7.40 -14.80 9.21
CA ALA A 81 5.94 -14.74 9.21
C ALA A 81 5.43 -13.29 9.10
N GLY A 82 5.99 -12.36 9.89
CA GLY A 82 5.67 -10.94 9.82
C GLY A 82 5.94 -10.33 8.44
N MET A 83 7.02 -10.71 7.77
CA MET A 83 7.32 -10.26 6.42
C MET A 83 6.32 -10.80 5.38
N LEU A 84 5.93 -12.08 5.50
CA LEU A 84 4.91 -12.68 4.62
C LEU A 84 3.53 -12.06 4.84
N THR A 85 3.17 -11.75 6.09
CA THR A 85 1.91 -11.07 6.40
C THR A 85 1.90 -9.62 5.91
N SER A 86 3.02 -8.90 6.03
CA SER A 86 3.18 -7.57 5.46
C SER A 86 3.07 -7.58 3.92
N LEU A 87 3.57 -8.62 3.26
CA LEU A 87 3.38 -8.79 1.84
C LEU A 87 1.90 -9.02 1.48
N ALA A 88 1.20 -9.85 2.26
CA ALA A 88 -0.22 -10.10 2.06
C ALA A 88 -1.06 -8.84 2.28
N SER A 89 -0.65 -7.98 3.22
CA SER A 89 -1.34 -6.73 3.54
C SER A 89 -1.23 -5.67 2.44
N ASN A 90 -0.16 -5.66 1.67
CA ASN A 90 -0.01 -4.77 0.50
C ASN A 90 -0.52 -5.37 -0.82
N MET A 91 -1.16 -6.55 -0.78
CA MET A 91 -1.76 -7.16 -1.98
C MET A 91 -2.93 -6.37 -2.57
N PRO A 92 -3.79 -5.69 -1.77
CA PRO A 92 -4.85 -4.85 -2.34
C PRO A 92 -4.29 -3.80 -3.31
N GLU A 93 -3.28 -3.05 -2.92
CA GLU A 93 -2.63 -2.04 -3.76
C GLU A 93 -2.03 -2.66 -5.03
N ALA A 94 -1.34 -3.79 -4.88
CA ALA A 94 -0.74 -4.48 -6.01
C ALA A 94 -1.78 -4.97 -7.01
N VAL A 95 -2.89 -5.54 -6.53
CA VAL A 95 -3.95 -6.09 -7.37
C VAL A 95 -4.79 -4.99 -8.01
N ILE A 96 -5.22 -3.99 -7.24
CA ILE A 96 -6.00 -2.84 -7.75
C ILE A 96 -5.22 -2.13 -8.87
N SER A 97 -3.96 -1.77 -8.59
CA SER A 97 -3.12 -1.08 -9.57
C SER A 97 -2.72 -2.01 -10.73
N GLY A 98 -2.51 -3.30 -10.48
CA GLY A 98 -2.22 -4.29 -11.51
C GLY A 98 -3.38 -4.49 -12.47
N ILE A 99 -4.62 -4.52 -12.00
CA ILE A 99 -5.82 -4.61 -12.84
C ILE A 99 -5.99 -3.33 -13.65
N ALA A 100 -5.86 -2.14 -13.04
CA ALA A 100 -5.91 -0.88 -13.75
C ALA A 100 -4.84 -0.80 -14.86
N ALA A 101 -3.61 -1.25 -14.58
CA ALA A 101 -2.53 -1.33 -15.56
C ALA A 101 -2.86 -2.31 -16.71
N PHE A 102 -3.38 -3.48 -16.38
CA PHE A 102 -3.76 -4.49 -17.37
C PHE A 102 -4.90 -4.00 -18.27
N ASP A 103 -5.94 -3.38 -17.69
CA ASP A 103 -7.06 -2.83 -18.45
C ASP A 103 -6.62 -1.63 -19.31
N GLY A 104 -5.76 -0.76 -18.79
CA GLY A 104 -5.16 0.33 -19.56
C GLY A 104 -4.35 -0.18 -20.74
N TRP A 105 -3.54 -1.22 -20.54
CA TRP A 105 -2.79 -1.86 -21.64
C TRP A 105 -3.73 -2.52 -22.67
N ARG A 106 -4.76 -3.24 -22.21
CA ARG A 106 -5.71 -3.95 -23.06
C ARG A 106 -6.58 -3.01 -23.91
N THR A 107 -7.02 -1.88 -23.33
CA THR A 107 -7.90 -0.91 -23.99
C THR A 107 -7.13 0.20 -24.73
N GLY A 108 -5.81 0.32 -24.50
CA GLY A 108 -5.00 1.42 -24.98
C GLY A 108 -5.28 2.75 -24.24
N SER A 109 -5.90 2.69 -23.05
CA SER A 109 -6.21 3.87 -22.24
C SER A 109 -4.98 4.35 -21.47
N GLN A 110 -4.44 5.50 -21.88
CA GLN A 110 -3.32 6.12 -21.18
C GLN A 110 -3.71 6.55 -19.77
N ASP A 111 -4.92 7.06 -19.58
CA ASP A 111 -5.43 7.48 -18.27
C ASP A 111 -5.43 6.34 -17.26
N LEU A 112 -5.85 5.13 -17.66
CA LEU A 112 -5.80 3.96 -16.77
C LEU A 112 -4.36 3.53 -16.44
N LEU A 113 -3.41 3.66 -17.38
CA LEU A 113 -1.99 3.39 -17.12
C LEU A 113 -1.41 4.40 -16.12
N ASP A 114 -1.72 5.67 -16.29
CA ASP A 114 -1.27 6.74 -15.39
C ASP A 114 -1.90 6.59 -13.99
N ILE A 115 -3.19 6.25 -13.93
CA ILE A 115 -3.89 5.96 -12.67
C ILE A 115 -3.27 4.77 -11.96
N ALA A 116 -2.94 3.70 -12.68
CA ALA A 116 -2.34 2.51 -12.10
C ALA A 116 -1.03 2.82 -11.36
N VAL A 117 -0.15 3.63 -11.98
CA VAL A 117 1.13 4.01 -11.37
C VAL A 117 0.93 5.05 -10.27
N LEU A 118 0.11 6.07 -10.55
CA LEU A 118 -0.10 7.17 -9.61
C LEU A 118 -0.83 6.68 -8.35
N SER A 119 -1.77 5.71 -8.45
CA SER A 119 -2.45 5.14 -7.28
C SER A 119 -1.48 4.39 -6.35
N VAL A 120 -0.48 3.69 -6.88
CA VAL A 120 0.59 3.07 -6.08
C VAL A 120 1.38 4.11 -5.30
N LEU A 121 1.80 5.19 -5.98
CA LEU A 121 2.56 6.26 -5.33
C LEU A 121 1.70 7.01 -4.29
N ILE A 122 0.42 7.21 -4.59
CA ILE A 122 -0.54 7.83 -3.66
C ILE A 122 -0.80 6.92 -2.45
N ALA A 123 -0.87 5.60 -2.62
CA ALA A 123 -0.98 4.65 -1.51
C ALA A 123 0.23 4.75 -0.57
N ALA A 124 1.46 4.87 -1.11
CA ALA A 124 2.64 5.17 -0.31
C ALA A 124 2.52 6.53 0.43
N GLY A 125 1.94 7.55 -0.20
CA GLY A 125 1.62 8.84 0.42
C GLY A 125 0.61 8.70 1.57
N PHE A 126 -0.44 7.90 1.42
CA PHE A 126 -1.37 7.61 2.51
C PHE A 126 -0.69 6.89 3.68
N ASN A 127 0.21 5.96 3.42
CA ASN A 127 0.98 5.31 4.47
C ASN A 127 1.89 6.30 5.22
N MET A 128 2.48 7.27 4.52
CA MET A 128 3.20 8.38 5.14
C MET A 128 2.28 9.25 6.01
N LEU A 129 1.09 9.59 5.52
CA LEU A 129 0.10 10.35 6.28
C LEU A 129 -0.33 9.59 7.55
N LEU A 130 -0.62 8.29 7.43
CA LEU A 130 -0.96 7.43 8.57
C LEU A 130 0.20 7.29 9.56
N LEU A 131 1.45 7.27 9.07
CA LEU A 131 2.64 7.31 9.93
C LEU A 131 2.71 8.60 10.74
N GLY A 132 2.50 9.76 10.11
CA GLY A 132 2.42 11.04 10.82
C GLY A 132 1.32 11.07 11.87
N ILE A 133 0.12 10.55 11.57
CA ILE A 133 -0.97 10.39 12.54
C ILE A 133 -0.57 9.46 13.68
N THR A 134 0.12 8.36 13.38
CA THR A 134 0.64 7.40 14.37
C THR A 134 1.61 8.07 15.33
N ILE A 135 2.53 8.89 14.81
CA ILE A 135 3.48 9.67 15.63
C ILE A 135 2.74 10.62 16.55
N ILE A 136 1.79 11.41 16.03
CA ILE A 136 1.00 12.37 16.83
C ILE A 136 0.22 11.66 17.95
N ILE A 137 -0.41 10.54 17.67
CA ILE A 137 -1.16 9.78 18.67
C ILE A 137 -0.21 9.21 19.73
N SER A 138 0.96 8.72 19.32
CA SER A 138 1.93 8.09 20.21
C SER A 138 2.67 9.08 21.11
N THR A 139 2.80 10.34 20.67
CA THR A 139 3.42 11.44 21.44
C THR A 139 2.43 12.19 22.33
N LYS A 140 1.13 11.86 22.29
CA LYS A 140 0.12 12.53 23.11
C LYS A 140 0.43 12.39 24.60
N GLY A 141 0.75 13.52 25.24
CA GLY A 141 1.12 13.58 26.66
C GLY A 141 2.56 13.13 26.96
N LYS A 142 3.41 13.06 25.94
CA LYS A 142 4.84 12.78 25.99
C LYS A 142 5.58 13.75 25.07
N ASP A 143 6.87 13.95 25.28
CA ASP A 143 7.68 14.82 24.42
C ASP A 143 8.01 14.11 23.10
N ASP A 144 8.26 12.81 23.15
CA ASP A 144 8.67 11.99 22.01
C ASP A 144 8.14 10.54 22.08
N MET A 145 8.30 9.80 21.00
CA MET A 145 8.16 8.35 20.94
C MET A 145 9.47 7.72 20.46
N SER A 146 9.92 6.66 21.14
CA SER A 146 11.10 5.89 20.72
C SER A 146 10.76 5.00 19.53
N VAL A 147 11.62 5.01 18.50
CA VAL A 147 11.55 4.08 17.37
C VAL A 147 12.28 2.79 17.74
N PRO A 148 11.71 1.59 17.48
CA PRO A 148 12.36 0.34 17.79
C PRO A 148 13.71 0.20 17.08
N GLU A 149 14.77 -0.23 17.81
CA GLU A 149 16.11 -0.42 17.24
C GLU A 149 16.12 -1.36 16.02
N GLU A 150 15.23 -2.36 15.99
CA GLU A 150 15.13 -3.29 14.88
C GLU A 150 14.66 -2.59 13.59
N ALA A 151 13.69 -1.70 13.68
CA ALA A 151 13.24 -0.87 12.57
C ALA A 151 14.38 0.05 12.09
N ILE A 152 15.12 0.66 13.02
CA ILE A 152 16.24 1.54 12.69
C ILE A 152 17.33 0.76 11.94
N LYS A 153 17.74 -0.41 12.43
CA LYS A 153 18.84 -1.18 11.85
C LYS A 153 18.49 -1.81 10.49
N LYS A 154 17.28 -2.35 10.37
CA LYS A 154 16.84 -3.11 9.19
C LYS A 154 16.29 -2.17 8.10
N ASP A 155 15.37 -1.30 8.48
CA ASP A 155 14.65 -0.48 7.49
C ASP A 155 15.47 0.72 7.00
N SER A 156 16.40 1.27 7.82
CA SER A 156 17.20 2.44 7.43
C SER A 156 18.04 2.22 6.18
N VAL A 157 18.49 0.98 5.91
CA VAL A 157 19.25 0.63 4.71
C VAL A 157 18.32 0.66 3.50
N LEU A 158 17.15 0.05 3.62
CA LEU A 158 16.16 -0.01 2.54
C LEU A 158 15.56 1.38 2.27
N ILE A 159 15.30 2.18 3.31
CA ILE A 159 14.86 3.58 3.18
C ILE A 159 15.87 4.38 2.35
N ARG A 160 17.17 4.27 2.65
CA ARG A 160 18.22 4.95 1.87
C ARG A 160 18.27 4.50 0.41
N TRP A 161 18.16 3.20 0.18
CA TRP A 161 18.13 2.67 -1.18
C TRP A 161 16.91 3.17 -1.94
N THR A 162 15.72 3.11 -1.34
CA THR A 162 14.47 3.58 -1.95
C THR A 162 14.53 5.08 -2.25
N PHE A 163 15.07 5.88 -1.33
CA PHE A 163 15.31 7.31 -1.56
C PHE A 163 16.20 7.56 -2.78
N VAL A 164 17.33 6.88 -2.88
CA VAL A 164 18.27 7.04 -4.03
C VAL A 164 17.61 6.57 -5.32
N ALA A 165 16.85 5.47 -5.29
CA ALA A 165 16.15 4.95 -6.45
C ALA A 165 15.09 5.93 -6.96
N LEU A 166 14.26 6.46 -6.07
CA LEU A 166 13.24 7.47 -6.42
C LEU A 166 13.86 8.78 -6.92
N LEU A 167 14.96 9.23 -6.29
CA LEU A 167 15.68 10.41 -6.73
C LEU A 167 16.27 10.23 -8.12
N SER A 168 16.82 9.04 -8.42
CA SER A 168 17.36 8.71 -9.75
C SER A 168 16.25 8.66 -10.80
N MET A 169 15.09 8.12 -10.45
CA MET A 169 13.91 8.08 -11.31
C MET A 169 13.37 9.50 -11.59
N PHE A 170 13.30 10.35 -10.56
CA PHE A 170 12.95 11.76 -10.71
C PHE A 170 13.94 12.50 -11.61
N ALA A 171 15.26 12.33 -11.38
CA ALA A 171 16.30 12.97 -12.16
C ALA A 171 16.23 12.55 -13.65
N LEU A 172 16.01 11.26 -13.93
CA LEU A 172 15.82 10.77 -15.29
C LEU A 172 14.62 11.45 -15.96
N GLY A 173 13.47 11.48 -15.29
CA GLY A 173 12.26 12.11 -15.83
C GLY A 173 12.44 13.61 -16.11
N VAL A 174 13.12 14.33 -15.20
CA VAL A 174 13.44 15.75 -15.44
C VAL A 174 14.39 15.91 -16.64
N MET A 175 15.40 15.07 -16.76
CA MET A 175 16.33 15.10 -17.93
C MET A 175 15.58 14.82 -19.23
N ASP A 176 14.66 13.87 -19.23
CA ASP A 176 13.82 13.54 -20.40
C ASP A 176 12.82 14.65 -20.75
N MET A 177 12.42 15.51 -19.79
CA MET A 177 11.54 16.63 -20.04
C MET A 177 12.26 17.87 -20.59
N ILE A 178 13.50 18.13 -20.17
CA ILE A 178 14.22 19.37 -20.52
C ILE A 178 15.40 19.14 -21.47
N GLY A 179 15.72 17.90 -21.82
CA GLY A 179 16.80 17.56 -22.73
C GLY A 179 16.54 18.01 -24.17
N PRO A 180 17.57 18.32 -24.97
CA PRO A 180 17.40 18.71 -26.38
C PRO A 180 16.80 17.57 -27.24
N ASP A 181 16.97 16.34 -26.83
CA ASP A 181 16.42 15.13 -27.48
C ASP A 181 15.29 14.50 -26.63
N ALA A 182 14.53 15.35 -25.90
CA ALA A 182 13.47 14.89 -25.00
C ALA A 182 12.43 14.05 -25.76
N PRO A 183 12.11 12.81 -25.29
CA PRO A 183 11.07 12.01 -25.88
C PRO A 183 9.71 12.70 -25.66
N SER A 184 8.78 12.54 -26.61
CA SER A 184 7.42 13.07 -26.48
C SER A 184 6.61 12.43 -25.36
N ASP A 185 7.02 11.25 -24.90
CA ASP A 185 6.39 10.45 -23.86
C ASP A 185 7.49 9.77 -23.02
N PRO A 186 8.06 10.50 -22.03
CA PRO A 186 9.12 9.97 -21.19
C PRO A 186 8.62 8.83 -20.31
N ARG A 187 9.34 7.71 -20.31
CA ARG A 187 8.93 6.52 -19.57
C ARG A 187 10.11 5.87 -18.85
N PHE A 188 9.86 5.44 -17.64
CA PHE A 188 10.84 4.67 -16.87
C PHE A 188 11.00 3.27 -17.48
N PRO A 189 12.24 2.85 -17.78
CA PRO A 189 12.48 1.58 -18.45
C PRO A 189 12.06 0.37 -17.63
N ALA A 190 11.45 -0.64 -18.26
CA ALA A 190 11.06 -1.90 -17.62
C ALA A 190 12.24 -2.61 -16.94
N ALA A 191 13.45 -2.55 -17.55
CA ALA A 191 14.66 -3.10 -16.93
C ALA A 191 15.03 -2.41 -15.61
N ALA A 192 14.82 -1.10 -15.50
CA ALA A 192 15.04 -0.37 -14.25
C ALA A 192 13.97 -0.69 -13.21
N SER A 193 12.71 -0.87 -13.64
CA SER A 193 11.64 -1.38 -12.77
C SER A 193 11.94 -2.77 -12.22
N PHE A 194 12.51 -3.66 -13.05
CA PHE A 194 13.00 -4.95 -12.59
C PHE A 194 14.08 -4.82 -11.49
N VAL A 195 14.98 -3.85 -11.60
CA VAL A 195 16.00 -3.60 -10.57
C VAL A 195 15.33 -3.16 -9.25
N LEU A 196 14.30 -2.31 -9.29
CA LEU A 196 13.54 -1.94 -8.10
C LEU A 196 12.91 -3.17 -7.44
N PHE A 197 12.20 -3.97 -8.23
CA PHE A 197 11.58 -5.21 -7.77
C PHE A 197 12.61 -6.17 -7.17
N LEU A 198 13.70 -6.42 -7.88
CA LEU A 198 14.77 -7.32 -7.43
C LEU A 198 15.44 -6.81 -6.16
N SER A 199 15.57 -5.50 -5.98
CA SER A 199 16.11 -4.89 -4.76
C SER A 199 15.34 -5.31 -3.52
N TYR A 200 13.99 -5.32 -3.60
CA TYR A 200 13.17 -5.78 -2.50
C TYR A 200 13.31 -7.28 -2.28
N ILE A 201 13.35 -8.08 -3.33
CA ILE A 201 13.51 -9.54 -3.22
C ILE A 201 14.86 -9.91 -2.59
N ILE A 202 15.94 -9.22 -2.97
CA ILE A 202 17.28 -9.41 -2.37
C ILE A 202 17.26 -9.03 -0.90
N TYR A 203 16.64 -7.88 -0.56
CA TYR A 203 16.49 -7.46 0.83
C TYR A 203 15.72 -8.49 1.66
N ALA A 204 14.57 -8.93 1.18
CA ALA A 204 13.75 -9.96 1.83
C ALA A 204 14.53 -11.28 2.00
N GLY A 205 15.26 -11.69 0.95
CA GLY A 205 16.13 -12.88 1.01
C GLY A 205 17.27 -12.73 2.00
N ALA A 206 17.92 -11.57 2.08
CA ALA A 206 19.00 -11.31 3.04
C ALA A 206 18.50 -11.35 4.49
N LEU A 207 17.28 -10.87 4.73
CA LEU A 207 16.66 -10.94 6.05
C LEU A 207 16.35 -12.37 6.47
N THR A 208 15.89 -13.21 5.54
CA THR A 208 15.60 -14.63 5.82
C THR A 208 16.86 -15.46 6.04
N THR A 209 17.92 -15.19 5.28
CA THR A 209 19.20 -15.94 5.40
C THR A 209 20.04 -15.50 6.61
N GLY A 210 20.02 -14.23 6.97
CA GLY A 210 20.69 -13.73 8.19
C GLY A 210 20.10 -14.31 9.47
N ASP A 211 18.81 -14.65 9.46
CA ASP A 211 18.13 -15.27 10.59
C ASP A 211 18.41 -16.77 10.74
N VAL A 212 18.85 -17.47 9.69
CA VAL A 212 19.17 -18.92 9.73
C VAL A 212 20.38 -19.22 10.60
N VAL A 213 21.33 -18.27 10.75
CA VAL A 213 22.57 -18.49 11.53
C VAL A 213 22.31 -18.45 13.05
N ASP A 214 21.24 -17.76 13.51
CA ASP A 214 20.87 -17.62 14.94
C ASP A 214 19.60 -18.40 15.32
N GLU A 215 19.22 -19.41 14.55
CA GLU A 215 17.90 -20.08 14.58
C GLU A 215 17.51 -20.75 15.91
N VAL A 216 18.47 -21.05 16.78
CA VAL A 216 18.20 -21.87 17.99
C VAL A 216 17.50 -21.07 19.11
N SER A 217 17.55 -19.73 19.07
CA SER A 217 17.02 -18.85 20.13
C SER A 217 15.84 -17.96 19.73
N LYS A 218 15.41 -17.94 18.45
CA LYS A 218 14.36 -17.03 18.00
C LYS A 218 12.95 -17.61 18.15
N PRO A 219 11.97 -16.81 18.54
CA PRO A 219 10.57 -17.26 18.62
C PRO A 219 10.06 -17.66 17.23
N ARG A 220 9.51 -18.85 17.11
CA ARG A 220 8.85 -19.33 15.89
C ARG A 220 7.43 -18.80 15.81
N ALA A 221 6.94 -18.61 14.60
CA ALA A 221 5.55 -18.30 14.35
C ALA A 221 4.66 -19.44 14.85
N LYS A 222 3.54 -19.10 15.47
CA LYS A 222 2.56 -20.08 15.95
C LYS A 222 1.43 -20.20 14.95
N ALA A 223 1.13 -21.40 14.47
CA ALA A 223 -0.05 -21.64 13.66
C ALA A 223 -1.31 -21.47 14.51
N SER A 224 -2.16 -20.50 14.15
CA SER A 224 -3.44 -20.23 14.81
C SER A 224 -4.56 -21.15 14.32
N HIS A 225 -4.45 -21.66 13.09
CA HIS A 225 -5.46 -22.46 12.43
C HIS A 225 -4.88 -23.81 11.93
N SER A 226 -5.77 -24.74 11.60
CA SER A 226 -5.36 -25.96 10.87
C SER A 226 -4.79 -25.62 9.49
N LYS A 227 -3.92 -26.47 8.94
CA LYS A 227 -3.36 -26.28 7.58
C LYS A 227 -4.42 -26.02 6.52
N ARG A 228 -5.56 -26.75 6.59
CA ARG A 228 -6.68 -26.60 5.69
C ARG A 228 -7.36 -25.23 5.85
N THR A 229 -7.62 -24.81 7.07
CA THR A 229 -8.24 -23.50 7.37
C THR A 229 -7.33 -22.36 6.92
N ALA A 230 -6.03 -22.44 7.22
CA ALA A 230 -5.03 -21.45 6.79
C ALA A 230 -5.01 -21.29 5.26
N ALA A 231 -4.99 -22.41 4.51
CA ALA A 231 -5.02 -22.39 3.06
C ALA A 231 -6.34 -21.80 2.50
N ILE A 232 -7.49 -22.13 3.11
CA ILE A 232 -8.80 -21.59 2.71
C ILE A 232 -8.86 -20.09 2.97
N LEU A 233 -8.41 -19.61 4.14
CA LEU A 233 -8.39 -18.19 4.48
C LEU A 233 -7.50 -17.40 3.51
N ALA A 234 -6.27 -17.87 3.26
CA ALA A 234 -5.37 -17.24 2.29
C ALA A 234 -6.00 -17.17 0.89
N LEU A 235 -6.55 -18.29 0.40
CA LEU A 235 -7.16 -18.36 -0.92
C LEU A 235 -8.39 -17.45 -1.05
N MET A 236 -9.30 -17.49 -0.07
CA MET A 236 -10.50 -16.64 -0.05
C MET A 236 -10.13 -15.17 0.08
N GLY A 237 -9.09 -14.86 0.86
CA GLY A 237 -8.55 -13.51 0.96
C GLY A 237 -8.06 -12.99 -0.40
N PHE A 238 -7.19 -13.75 -1.09
CA PHE A 238 -6.70 -13.35 -2.42
C PHE A 238 -7.80 -13.25 -3.47
N ILE A 239 -8.79 -14.15 -3.45
CA ILE A 239 -9.96 -14.06 -4.33
C ILE A 239 -10.73 -12.77 -4.07
N GLY A 240 -10.96 -12.40 -2.80
CA GLY A 240 -11.65 -11.18 -2.45
C GLY A 240 -10.91 -9.92 -2.88
N ILE A 241 -9.59 -9.89 -2.67
CA ILE A 241 -8.72 -8.79 -3.12
C ILE A 241 -8.76 -8.65 -4.66
N PHE A 242 -8.75 -9.76 -5.39
CA PHE A 242 -8.87 -9.73 -6.84
C PHE A 242 -10.19 -9.10 -7.30
N PHE A 243 -11.31 -9.50 -6.71
CA PHE A 243 -12.60 -8.88 -7.01
C PHE A 243 -12.71 -7.43 -6.55
N ALA A 244 -12.04 -7.06 -5.44
CA ALA A 244 -11.93 -5.67 -5.04
C ALA A 244 -11.27 -4.81 -6.14
N GLY A 245 -10.15 -5.30 -6.68
CA GLY A 245 -9.45 -4.63 -7.77
C GLY A 245 -10.32 -4.46 -9.01
N GLU A 246 -10.99 -5.51 -9.46
CA GLU A 246 -11.91 -5.48 -10.61
C GLU A 246 -13.05 -4.47 -10.40
N ILE A 247 -13.69 -4.50 -9.22
CA ILE A 247 -14.83 -3.63 -8.89
C ILE A 247 -14.39 -2.17 -8.80
N LEU A 248 -13.28 -1.89 -8.12
CA LEU A 248 -12.79 -0.53 -7.94
C LEU A 248 -12.30 0.08 -9.25
N THR A 249 -11.53 -0.68 -10.05
CA THR A 249 -11.05 -0.20 -11.36
C THR A 249 -12.22 0.07 -12.30
N HIS A 250 -13.20 -0.83 -12.37
CA HIS A 250 -14.39 -0.60 -13.19
C HIS A 250 -15.21 0.61 -12.73
N SER A 251 -15.34 0.84 -11.42
CA SER A 251 -16.03 2.01 -10.89
C SER A 251 -15.32 3.32 -11.26
N VAL A 252 -13.98 3.31 -11.28
CA VAL A 252 -13.17 4.44 -11.77
C VAL A 252 -13.32 4.63 -13.27
N GLU A 253 -13.36 3.56 -14.06
CA GLU A 253 -13.58 3.63 -15.50
C GLU A 253 -14.92 4.29 -15.83
N ILE A 254 -16.02 3.89 -15.17
CA ILE A 254 -17.33 4.54 -15.33
C ILE A 254 -17.26 6.02 -14.89
N LEU A 255 -16.57 6.30 -13.78
CA LEU A 255 -16.41 7.66 -13.26
C LEU A 255 -15.71 8.57 -14.28
N LEU A 256 -14.69 8.08 -14.95
CA LEU A 256 -13.95 8.83 -15.97
C LEU A 256 -14.72 8.98 -17.28
N THR A 257 -15.53 7.99 -17.68
CA THR A 257 -16.27 8.04 -18.94
C THR A 257 -17.56 8.83 -18.82
N ASP A 258 -18.36 8.57 -17.79
CA ASP A 258 -19.72 9.12 -17.69
C ASP A 258 -19.76 10.47 -16.94
N TYR A 259 -18.75 10.75 -16.09
CA TYR A 259 -18.68 11.95 -15.26
C TYR A 259 -17.45 12.82 -15.55
N HIS A 260 -16.83 12.64 -16.71
CA HIS A 260 -15.63 13.37 -17.14
C HIS A 260 -15.73 14.86 -16.87
N ASP A 261 -16.77 15.52 -17.41
CA ASP A 261 -16.94 16.97 -17.28
C ASP A 261 -17.15 17.42 -15.84
N SER A 262 -17.90 16.63 -15.05
CA SER A 262 -18.20 16.97 -13.66
C SER A 262 -16.95 16.89 -12.77
N ILE A 263 -16.09 15.88 -12.99
CA ILE A 263 -14.82 15.72 -12.26
C ILE A 263 -13.84 16.80 -12.71
N GLY A 264 -13.78 17.10 -14.00
CA GLY A 264 -12.94 18.15 -14.55
C GLY A 264 -13.19 19.53 -13.94
N LEU A 265 -14.41 19.82 -13.47
CA LEU A 265 -14.74 21.03 -12.71
C LEU A 265 -14.13 21.07 -11.30
N ILE A 266 -13.84 19.89 -10.71
CA ILE A 266 -13.26 19.77 -9.37
C ILE A 266 -11.74 19.83 -9.44
N GLY A 267 -11.13 19.21 -10.47
CA GLY A 267 -9.68 19.16 -10.61
C GLY A 267 -9.19 18.17 -11.66
N ASN A 268 -7.95 17.71 -11.49
CA ASN A 268 -7.37 16.71 -12.39
C ASN A 268 -8.02 15.34 -12.21
N GLN A 269 -8.65 14.84 -13.26
CA GLN A 269 -9.44 13.60 -13.24
C GLN A 269 -8.60 12.36 -12.94
N VAL A 270 -7.43 12.23 -13.58
CA VAL A 270 -6.50 11.12 -13.36
C VAL A 270 -6.00 11.11 -11.90
N ALA A 271 -5.66 12.29 -11.37
CA ALA A 271 -5.21 12.43 -9.99
C ALA A 271 -6.33 12.10 -8.99
N ILE A 272 -7.56 12.54 -9.23
CA ILE A 272 -8.72 12.23 -8.38
C ILE A 272 -9.01 10.72 -8.40
N ALA A 273 -9.03 10.11 -9.58
CA ALA A 273 -9.24 8.67 -9.74
C ALA A 273 -8.14 7.85 -9.03
N ALA A 274 -6.87 8.24 -9.23
CA ALA A 274 -5.74 7.60 -8.58
C ALA A 274 -5.77 7.80 -7.05
N LEU A 275 -6.23 8.96 -6.55
CA LEU A 275 -6.41 9.23 -5.12
C LEU A 275 -7.45 8.29 -4.51
N ILE A 276 -8.57 8.08 -5.20
CA ILE A 276 -9.63 7.17 -4.75
C ILE A 276 -9.13 5.73 -4.70
N LEU A 277 -8.44 5.26 -5.75
CA LEU A 277 -7.90 3.90 -5.77
C LEU A 277 -6.80 3.70 -4.73
N GLY A 278 -5.86 4.63 -4.60
CA GLY A 278 -4.81 4.58 -3.60
C GLY A 278 -5.34 4.62 -2.17
N ALA A 279 -6.38 5.43 -1.92
CA ALA A 279 -7.06 5.46 -0.62
C ALA A 279 -7.80 4.15 -0.32
N ALA A 280 -8.49 3.57 -1.30
CA ALA A 280 -9.25 2.34 -1.14
C ALA A 280 -8.35 1.13 -0.83
N GLY A 281 -7.12 1.11 -1.37
CA GLY A 281 -6.11 0.11 -1.01
C GLY A 281 -5.50 0.38 0.37
N ALA A 282 -4.90 1.54 0.57
CA ALA A 282 -4.04 1.82 1.72
C ALA A 282 -4.79 2.09 3.04
N LEU A 283 -5.85 2.89 3.02
CA LEU A 283 -6.47 3.37 4.27
C LEU A 283 -7.10 2.27 5.14
N PRO A 284 -7.84 1.29 4.58
CA PRO A 284 -8.46 0.27 5.41
C PRO A 284 -7.44 -0.61 6.13
N GLU A 285 -6.41 -1.04 5.42
CA GLU A 285 -5.39 -1.95 5.91
C GLU A 285 -4.46 -1.26 6.92
N HIS A 286 -3.84 -0.17 6.50
CA HIS A 286 -2.85 0.53 7.33
C HIS A 286 -3.48 1.40 8.41
N GLY A 287 -4.78 1.70 8.34
CA GLY A 287 -5.55 2.30 9.43
C GLY A 287 -5.52 1.48 10.72
N ILE A 288 -5.37 0.15 10.62
CA ILE A 288 -5.19 -0.75 11.77
C ILE A 288 -3.89 -0.42 12.51
N ALA A 289 -2.83 0.00 11.81
CA ALA A 289 -1.57 0.42 12.45
C ALA A 289 -1.79 1.63 13.38
N VAL A 290 -2.61 2.60 12.96
CA VAL A 290 -2.98 3.76 13.79
C VAL A 290 -3.72 3.31 15.07
N ILE A 291 -4.63 2.33 14.95
CA ILE A 291 -5.34 1.76 16.10
C ILE A 291 -4.36 1.01 17.03
N ALA A 292 -3.39 0.30 16.46
CA ALA A 292 -2.35 -0.39 17.24
C ALA A 292 -1.50 0.63 18.03
N ALA A 293 -1.13 1.74 17.41
CA ALA A 293 -0.40 2.83 18.08
C ALA A 293 -1.22 3.45 19.23
N ALA A 294 -2.51 3.73 19.01
CA ALA A 294 -3.42 4.22 20.04
C ALA A 294 -3.53 3.28 21.25
N ARG A 295 -3.28 1.98 21.05
CA ARG A 295 -3.20 0.95 22.10
C ARG A 295 -1.80 0.75 22.68
N GLY A 296 -0.84 1.62 22.36
CA GLY A 296 0.54 1.57 22.86
C GLY A 296 1.45 0.58 22.13
N LYS A 297 1.01 -0.05 21.02
CA LYS A 297 1.81 -1.02 20.22
C LYS A 297 2.58 -0.29 19.12
N ILE A 298 3.37 0.71 19.49
CA ILE A 298 4.03 1.66 18.59
C ILE A 298 4.96 0.94 17.60
N GLY A 299 5.77 0.00 18.06
CA GLY A 299 6.74 -0.71 17.21
C GLY A 299 6.07 -1.46 16.05
N ILE A 300 4.91 -2.08 16.31
CA ILE A 300 4.14 -2.79 15.27
C ILE A 300 3.59 -1.78 14.26
N ALA A 301 3.03 -0.67 14.74
CA ALA A 301 2.44 0.35 13.89
C ALA A 301 3.48 1.00 12.95
N VAL A 302 4.61 1.43 13.51
CA VAL A 302 5.69 2.08 12.75
C VAL A 302 6.33 1.11 11.76
N GLY A 303 6.64 -0.12 12.19
CA GLY A 303 7.21 -1.14 11.31
C GLY A 303 6.28 -1.52 10.15
N ASN A 304 4.97 -1.65 10.39
CA ASN A 304 3.98 -1.92 9.35
C ASN A 304 3.91 -0.78 8.32
N LEU A 305 3.82 0.47 8.77
CA LEU A 305 3.70 1.63 7.88
C LEU A 305 4.97 1.88 7.07
N ILE A 306 6.15 1.86 7.70
CA ILE A 306 7.42 2.02 6.98
C ILE A 306 7.63 0.85 6.00
N GLY A 307 7.45 -0.37 6.47
CA GLY A 307 7.55 -1.56 5.62
C GLY A 307 6.58 -1.50 4.43
N GLY A 308 5.33 -1.07 4.66
CA GLY A 308 4.33 -0.87 3.63
C GLY A 308 4.78 0.12 2.55
N ILE A 309 5.29 1.29 2.93
CA ILE A 309 5.81 2.29 1.98
C ILE A 309 6.91 1.71 1.09
N LEU A 310 7.88 1.03 1.70
CA LEU A 310 9.02 0.45 0.98
C LEU A 310 8.58 -0.68 0.04
N GLN A 311 7.65 -1.53 0.48
CA GLN A 311 7.07 -2.59 -0.35
C GLN A 311 6.28 -2.03 -1.53
N ILE A 312 5.43 -1.04 -1.30
CA ILE A 312 4.64 -0.40 -2.36
C ILE A 312 5.56 0.18 -3.43
N VAL A 313 6.60 0.91 -3.03
CA VAL A 313 7.51 1.56 -3.98
C VAL A 313 8.41 0.55 -4.70
N LEU A 314 9.06 -0.36 -3.98
CA LEU A 314 10.05 -1.25 -4.59
C LEU A 314 9.40 -2.48 -5.24
N LEU A 315 8.47 -3.13 -4.53
CA LEU A 315 7.88 -4.39 -4.98
C LEU A 315 6.69 -4.14 -5.91
N VAL A 316 5.71 -3.33 -5.50
CA VAL A 316 4.46 -3.15 -6.27
C VAL A 316 4.73 -2.31 -7.50
N MET A 317 5.28 -1.09 -7.34
CA MET A 317 5.59 -0.22 -8.48
C MET A 317 6.66 -0.82 -9.38
N GLY A 318 7.72 -1.41 -8.80
CA GLY A 318 8.74 -2.14 -9.56
C GLY A 318 8.15 -3.31 -10.33
N GLY A 319 7.24 -4.09 -9.71
CA GLY A 319 6.54 -5.21 -10.34
C GLY A 319 5.65 -4.79 -11.51
N ILE A 320 4.81 -3.78 -11.33
CA ILE A 320 3.94 -3.23 -12.38
C ILE A 320 4.79 -2.67 -13.53
N GLY A 321 5.82 -1.89 -13.21
CA GLY A 321 6.69 -1.25 -14.18
C GLY A 321 7.52 -2.22 -15.04
N MET A 322 7.62 -3.49 -14.67
CA MET A 322 8.22 -4.53 -15.52
C MET A 322 7.35 -4.87 -16.75
N PHE A 323 6.04 -4.72 -16.62
CA PHE A 323 5.07 -5.09 -17.66
C PHE A 323 4.46 -3.87 -18.34
N VAL A 324 4.29 -2.78 -17.59
CA VAL A 324 3.72 -1.52 -18.07
C VAL A 324 4.73 -0.42 -17.81
N PRO A 325 5.28 0.24 -18.86
CA PRO A 325 6.24 1.33 -18.68
C PRO A 325 5.63 2.46 -17.85
N ILE A 326 6.30 2.82 -16.77
CA ILE A 326 5.85 3.86 -15.83
C ILE A 326 5.97 5.21 -16.53
N PRO A 327 4.87 5.99 -16.69
CA PRO A 327 4.95 7.33 -17.25
C PRO A 327 5.75 8.25 -16.31
N LEU A 328 6.62 9.08 -16.88
CA LEU A 328 7.39 10.09 -16.15
C LEU A 328 6.81 11.48 -16.40
N ASP A 329 5.48 11.59 -16.31
CA ASP A 329 4.80 12.86 -16.40
C ASP A 329 4.99 13.73 -15.13
N ARG A 330 4.52 14.97 -15.20
CA ARG A 330 4.67 15.94 -14.09
C ARG A 330 4.03 15.49 -12.78
N TYR A 331 2.92 14.75 -12.81
CA TYR A 331 2.21 14.30 -11.60
C TYR A 331 2.95 13.14 -10.94
N VAL A 332 3.37 12.18 -11.73
CA VAL A 332 4.18 11.05 -11.27
C VAL A 332 5.51 11.55 -10.72
N LEU A 333 6.21 12.43 -11.44
CA LEU A 333 7.49 13.00 -10.98
C LEU A 333 7.33 13.80 -9.69
N PHE A 334 6.27 14.60 -9.60
CA PHE A 334 5.99 15.36 -8.38
C PHE A 334 5.77 14.43 -7.18
N GLN A 335 4.96 13.38 -7.33
CA GLN A 335 4.71 12.40 -6.28
C GLN A 335 5.97 11.61 -5.90
N ILE A 336 6.78 11.20 -6.90
CA ILE A 336 8.07 10.54 -6.65
C ILE A 336 8.98 11.43 -5.80
N MET A 337 9.11 12.72 -6.16
CA MET A 337 9.94 13.67 -5.41
C MET A 337 9.47 13.81 -3.97
N VAL A 338 8.17 13.86 -3.74
CA VAL A 338 7.64 14.04 -2.39
C VAL A 338 7.82 12.79 -1.54
N ILE A 339 7.57 11.60 -2.09
CA ILE A 339 7.82 10.35 -1.35
C ILE A 339 9.31 10.24 -1.02
N ALA A 340 10.21 10.55 -1.98
CA ALA A 340 11.64 10.58 -1.73
C ALA A 340 12.00 11.57 -0.62
N GLY A 341 11.47 12.79 -0.67
CA GLY A 341 11.67 13.79 0.37
C GLY A 341 11.16 13.36 1.75
N SER A 342 9.98 12.75 1.80
CA SER A 342 9.40 12.19 3.04
C SER A 342 10.26 11.06 3.62
N LEU A 343 10.76 10.16 2.78
CA LEU A 343 11.67 9.08 3.20
C LEU A 343 13.01 9.63 3.71
N TRP A 344 13.55 10.65 3.06
CA TRP A 344 14.76 11.31 3.52
C TRP A 344 14.55 11.98 4.88
N PHE A 345 13.46 12.74 5.03
CA PHE A 345 13.10 13.41 6.29
C PHE A 345 12.91 12.38 7.42
N LEU A 346 12.11 11.34 7.16
CA LEU A 346 11.89 10.26 8.13
C LEU A 346 13.19 9.57 8.54
N LYS A 347 14.07 9.29 7.58
CA LYS A 347 15.38 8.68 7.87
C LYS A 347 16.22 9.60 8.75
N GLN A 348 16.24 10.91 8.45
CA GLN A 348 17.01 11.87 9.22
C GLN A 348 16.50 11.92 10.67
N ALA A 349 15.19 12.10 10.86
CA ALA A 349 14.54 12.12 12.17
C ALA A 349 14.87 10.85 12.99
N ILE A 350 14.69 9.66 12.40
CA ILE A 350 14.98 8.40 13.09
C ILE A 350 16.46 8.23 13.45
N THR A 351 17.40 8.78 12.65
CA THR A 351 18.85 8.57 12.88
C THR A 351 19.48 9.60 13.81
N ASP A 352 18.86 10.75 14.04
CA ASP A 352 19.43 11.82 14.88
C ASP A 352 19.42 11.42 16.37
N ASP A 353 18.29 10.99 16.89
CA ASP A 353 18.13 10.63 18.31
C ASP A 353 17.34 9.36 18.58
N HIS A 354 16.98 8.62 17.51
CA HIS A 354 16.15 7.41 17.55
C HIS A 354 14.73 7.65 18.10
N LYS A 355 14.22 8.85 17.94
CA LYS A 355 12.92 9.28 18.42
C LYS A 355 12.17 10.01 17.32
N LEU A 356 10.88 10.10 17.49
CA LEU A 356 10.00 10.93 16.67
C LEU A 356 9.10 11.77 17.59
N ASP A 357 8.97 13.04 17.27
CA ASP A 357 8.18 13.98 18.06
C ASP A 357 6.88 14.42 17.34
N PHE A 358 6.07 15.19 18.05
CA PHE A 358 4.82 15.74 17.51
C PHE A 358 5.06 16.60 16.26
N PHE A 359 6.13 17.42 16.25
CA PHE A 359 6.42 18.33 15.14
C PHE A 359 6.76 17.54 13.86
N GLU A 360 7.56 16.50 13.98
CA GLU A 360 7.92 15.62 12.86
C GLU A 360 6.70 14.89 12.28
N GLY A 361 5.83 14.37 13.17
CA GLY A 361 4.56 13.78 12.75
C GLY A 361 3.66 14.79 12.02
N ALA A 362 3.54 16.00 12.54
CA ALA A 362 2.74 17.06 11.92
C ALA A 362 3.32 17.50 10.56
N MET A 363 4.65 17.59 10.43
CA MET A 363 5.28 17.95 9.15
C MET A 363 5.07 16.89 8.08
N ILE A 364 5.14 15.61 8.43
CA ILE A 364 4.83 14.51 7.50
C ILE A 364 3.38 14.61 7.01
N ILE A 365 2.41 14.84 7.91
CA ILE A 365 0.99 15.01 7.53
C ILE A 365 0.81 16.20 6.61
N LEU A 366 1.35 17.35 6.97
CA LEU A 366 1.20 18.59 6.19
C LEU A 366 1.83 18.45 4.80
N LEU A 367 2.98 17.78 4.70
CA LEU A 367 3.64 17.53 3.42
C LEU A 367 2.75 16.67 2.51
N GLN A 368 2.19 15.56 3.02
CA GLN A 368 1.31 14.71 2.22
C GLN A 368 -0.02 15.39 1.87
N ALA A 369 -0.62 16.12 2.81
CA ALA A 369 -1.83 16.89 2.54
C ALA A 369 -1.59 17.97 1.46
N TYR A 370 -0.46 18.68 1.52
CA TYR A 370 -0.06 19.65 0.51
C TYR A 370 0.03 19.01 -0.89
N VAL A 371 0.65 17.84 -0.97
CA VAL A 371 0.77 17.09 -2.23
C VAL A 371 -0.58 16.70 -2.79
N PHE A 372 -1.45 16.12 -1.96
CA PHE A 372 -2.78 15.71 -2.42
C PHE A 372 -3.61 16.90 -2.90
N VAL A 373 -3.52 18.05 -2.21
CA VAL A 373 -4.17 19.28 -2.67
C VAL A 373 -3.64 19.73 -4.03
N LEU A 374 -2.32 19.71 -4.24
CA LEU A 374 -1.72 20.08 -5.52
C LEU A 374 -2.08 19.11 -6.65
N LEU A 375 -2.13 17.80 -6.36
CA LEU A 375 -2.54 16.79 -7.33
C LEU A 375 -3.99 17.00 -7.78
N ILE A 376 -4.89 17.26 -6.83
CA ILE A 376 -6.32 17.52 -7.11
C ILE A 376 -6.49 18.86 -7.87
N ALA A 377 -5.89 19.93 -7.37
CA ALA A 377 -6.06 21.26 -7.94
C ALA A 377 -5.54 21.36 -9.39
N GLY A 378 -4.68 20.42 -9.77
CA GLY A 378 -3.93 20.55 -11.02
C GLY A 378 -3.00 21.75 -10.94
N THR A 379 -1.69 21.58 -11.03
CA THR A 379 -0.80 22.75 -11.08
C THR A 379 -1.19 23.60 -12.30
N PRO A 380 -1.55 24.87 -12.13
CA PRO A 380 -1.70 25.74 -13.28
C PRO A 380 -0.37 25.74 -14.03
N VAL A 381 -0.44 25.49 -15.33
CA VAL A 381 0.71 25.54 -16.24
C VAL A 381 1.12 26.97 -16.45
#